data_4669945b8bec1ea0b04622e4389bbf97
#
_entry.id   4669945b8bec1ea0b04622e4389bbf97
#
_cell.length_a   1.000
_cell.length_b   1.000
_cell.length_c   1.000
_cell.angle_alpha   90.00
_cell.angle_beta   90.00
_cell.angle_gamma   90.00
#
_symmetry.space_group_name_H-M   'P 1'
#
loop_
_entity.id
_entity.type
_entity.pdbx_description
1 polymer ?
#
loop_
_entity_poly.entity_id
_entity_poly.type
_entity_poly.pdbx_seq_one_letter_code
_entity_poly.pdbx_strand_id
1 'polypeptide(L)'
;MTDFESYITIEGYPTEDALRRIKDWEVRDGIGLLEFVKENLWTYPQYIKQKDGTWHLSTCGWSGNEDIINAMTENQVWWSLYWTSSARGGHYVFDPMRYKIDV
;
A
#
# COMPACT_ATOMS: atom_id res chain seq x y z
N MET A 1 -16.76 -19.37 -3.50
CA MET A 1 -16.27 -19.05 -3.54
C MET A 1 -15.73 -18.52 -3.44
N THR A 2 -15.39 -18.57 -3.46
CA THR A 2 -14.71 -18.22 -3.48
C THR A 2 -14.18 -17.46 -3.24
N ASP A 3 -13.95 -17.38 -2.77
CA ASP A 3 -13.43 -16.71 -2.38
C ASP A 3 -12.24 -16.30 -2.45
N PHE A 4 -11.73 -16.58 -3.01
CA PHE A 4 -10.65 -16.20 -3.30
C PHE A 4 -10.66 -15.31 -4.18
N GLU A 5 -11.43 -14.51 -4.05
CA GLU A 5 -11.43 -13.59 -4.77
C GLU A 5 -10.26 -12.99 -4.78
N SER A 6 -9.67 -12.86 -5.75
CA SER A 6 -8.49 -12.17 -5.96
C SER A 6 -8.79 -10.72 -5.82
N TYR A 7 -7.89 -10.00 -5.25
CA TYR A 7 -7.99 -8.54 -5.23
C TYR A 7 -7.41 -7.93 -6.50
N ILE A 8 -6.98 -8.76 -7.45
CA ILE A 8 -6.34 -8.33 -8.69
C ILE A 8 -7.15 -8.83 -9.85
N THR A 9 -7.40 -7.99 -10.84
CA THR A 9 -8.10 -8.38 -12.06
C THR A 9 -7.18 -9.24 -12.93
N ILE A 10 -7.76 -9.82 -13.97
CA ILE A 10 -6.98 -10.67 -14.87
C ILE A 10 -5.89 -9.87 -15.59
N GLU A 11 -6.07 -8.56 -15.74
CA GLU A 11 -5.05 -7.71 -16.34
C GLU A 11 -4.01 -7.22 -15.35
N GLY A 12 -4.16 -7.57 -14.07
CA GLY A 12 -3.19 -7.18 -13.05
C GLY A 12 -3.49 -5.88 -12.33
N TYR A 13 -4.69 -5.34 -12.49
CA TYR A 13 -5.09 -4.12 -11.78
C TYR A 13 -5.82 -4.47 -10.49
N PRO A 14 -5.71 -3.63 -9.47
CA PRO A 14 -6.48 -3.87 -8.25
C PRO A 14 -7.98 -3.75 -8.53
N THR A 15 -8.77 -4.57 -7.87
CA THR A 15 -10.23 -4.50 -8.01
C THR A 15 -10.77 -3.32 -7.23
N GLU A 16 -12.02 -2.96 -7.51
CA GLU A 16 -12.66 -1.89 -6.74
C GLU A 16 -12.77 -2.25 -5.27
N ASP A 17 -13.04 -3.51 -4.96
CA ASP A 17 -13.09 -3.95 -3.58
C ASP A 17 -11.75 -3.77 -2.89
N ALA A 18 -10.66 -4.08 -3.58
CA ALA A 18 -9.33 -3.89 -3.01
C ALA A 18 -9.06 -2.42 -2.75
N LEU A 19 -9.41 -1.55 -3.69
CA LEU A 19 -9.16 -0.12 -3.52
C LEU A 19 -10.00 0.45 -2.40
N ARG A 20 -11.25 0.01 -2.27
CA ARG A 20 -12.11 0.44 -1.19
C ARG A 20 -11.55 -0.01 0.16
N ARG A 21 -11.04 -1.22 0.22
CA ARG A 21 -10.46 -1.75 1.44
C ARG A 21 -9.27 -0.90 1.89
N ILE A 22 -8.45 -0.45 0.94
CA ILE A 22 -7.34 0.44 1.26
C ILE A 22 -7.86 1.76 1.82
N LYS A 23 -8.86 2.35 1.16
CA LYS A 23 -9.37 3.65 1.57
C LYS A 23 -10.00 3.61 2.97
N ASP A 24 -10.53 2.47 3.34
CA ASP A 24 -11.20 2.29 4.63
C ASP A 24 -10.33 1.61 5.68
N TRP A 25 -9.07 1.38 5.38
CA TRP A 25 -8.19 0.66 6.30
C TRP A 25 -8.06 1.39 7.63
N GLU A 26 -7.99 0.62 8.70
CA GLU A 26 -7.86 1.19 10.04
C GLU A 26 -6.61 2.07 10.10
N VAL A 27 -6.80 3.32 10.45
CA VAL A 27 -5.71 4.30 10.37
C VAL A 27 -4.58 4.03 11.34
N ARG A 28 -4.84 3.29 12.42
CA ARG A 28 -3.77 2.97 13.37
C ARG A 28 -2.97 1.73 12.98
N ASP A 29 -3.34 1.09 11.87
CA ASP A 29 -2.67 -0.13 11.43
C ASP A 29 -1.78 0.17 10.22
N GLY A 30 -0.62 0.76 10.50
CA GLY A 30 0.31 1.08 9.42
C GLY A 30 0.89 -0.15 8.76
N ILE A 31 1.33 -1.11 9.57
CA ILE A 31 1.97 -2.31 9.04
C ILE A 31 0.98 -3.17 8.28
N GLY A 32 -0.23 -3.32 8.81
CA GLY A 32 -1.21 -4.20 8.18
C GLY A 32 -1.55 -3.81 6.77
N LEU A 33 -1.71 -2.51 6.51
CA LEU A 33 -2.00 -2.05 5.16
C LEU A 33 -0.83 -2.34 4.22
N LEU A 34 0.39 -2.05 4.66
CA LEU A 34 1.54 -2.30 3.80
C LEU A 34 1.72 -3.78 3.49
N GLU A 35 1.46 -4.64 4.48
CA GLU A 35 1.53 -6.08 4.25
C GLU A 35 0.43 -6.56 3.32
N PHE A 36 -0.77 -6.02 3.46
CA PHE A 36 -1.87 -6.36 2.58
C PHE A 36 -1.53 -6.00 1.12
N VAL A 37 -0.99 -4.81 0.93
CA VAL A 37 -0.59 -4.33 -0.40
C VAL A 37 0.50 -5.23 -0.98
N LYS A 38 1.52 -5.52 -0.20
CA LYS A 38 2.62 -6.34 -0.68
C LYS A 38 2.18 -7.74 -1.04
N GLU A 39 1.37 -8.35 -0.20
CA GLU A 39 1.03 -9.77 -0.35
C GLU A 39 -0.07 -10.02 -1.35
N ASN A 40 -0.94 -9.03 -1.58
CA ASN A 40 -2.13 -9.29 -2.39
C ASN A 40 -2.24 -8.44 -3.63
N LEU A 41 -1.58 -7.29 -3.69
CA LEU A 41 -1.88 -6.31 -4.73
C LEU A 41 -0.69 -5.87 -5.57
N TRP A 42 0.48 -5.75 -4.96
CA TRP A 42 1.60 -5.08 -5.65
C TRP A 42 2.18 -5.95 -6.75
N THR A 43 2.29 -5.39 -7.94
CA THR A 43 2.99 -6.04 -9.04
C THR A 43 4.48 -5.80 -8.82
N TYR A 44 5.26 -6.85 -8.90
CA TYR A 44 6.71 -6.81 -8.64
C TYR A 44 7.00 -6.53 -7.18
N PRO A 45 6.42 -7.33 -6.25
CA PRO A 45 6.63 -7.08 -4.81
C PRO A 45 8.08 -7.26 -4.38
N GLN A 46 8.91 -7.91 -5.20
CA GLN A 46 10.33 -8.03 -4.90
C GLN A 46 11.04 -6.68 -4.88
N TYR A 47 10.39 -5.64 -5.43
CA TYR A 47 10.97 -4.31 -5.39
C TYR A 47 10.48 -3.50 -4.19
N ILE A 48 9.67 -4.09 -3.32
CA ILE A 48 9.36 -3.49 -2.04
C ILE A 48 10.51 -3.83 -1.10
N LYS A 49 11.16 -2.81 -0.56
CA LYS A 49 12.29 -3.00 0.34
C LYS A 49 11.92 -2.53 1.72
N GLN A 50 12.33 -3.28 2.72
CA GLN A 50 12.15 -2.89 4.11
C GLN A 50 13.53 -2.65 4.69
N LYS A 51 13.74 -1.49 5.29
CA LYS A 51 15.04 -1.15 5.81
C LYS A 51 14.85 -0.34 7.08
N ASP A 52 15.36 -0.85 8.19
CA ASP A 52 15.31 -0.14 9.47
C ASP A 52 13.88 0.25 9.85
N GLY A 53 12.93 -0.61 9.54
CA GLY A 53 11.55 -0.36 9.89
C GLY A 53 10.78 0.46 8.88
N THR A 54 11.45 1.00 7.86
CA THR A 54 10.74 1.74 6.82
C THR A 54 10.49 0.84 5.61
N TRP A 55 9.46 1.19 4.86
CA TRP A 55 9.07 0.44 3.67
C TRP A 55 9.25 1.34 2.46
N HIS A 56 9.95 0.83 1.46
CA HIS A 56 10.25 1.56 0.24
C HIS A 56 9.52 0.87 -0.90
N LEU A 57 8.53 1.54 -1.49
CA LEU A 57 7.72 0.98 -2.56
C LEU A 57 8.03 1.71 -3.86
N SER A 58 8.27 0.94 -4.92
CA SER A 58 8.46 1.53 -6.24
C SER A 58 7.34 1.03 -7.13
N THR A 59 6.65 1.94 -7.81
CA THR A 59 5.56 1.56 -8.70
C THR A 59 6.08 0.93 -9.98
N CYS A 60 7.36 1.11 -10.28
CA CYS A 60 7.98 0.59 -11.49
C CYS A 60 7.26 1.08 -12.75
N GLY A 61 6.56 2.21 -12.65
CA GLY A 61 5.85 2.76 -13.79
C GLY A 61 4.57 2.00 -14.14
N TRP A 62 4.17 1.05 -13.31
CA TRP A 62 2.97 0.25 -13.59
C TRP A 62 1.74 0.95 -13.04
N SER A 63 0.77 1.21 -13.94
CA SER A 63 -0.40 1.98 -13.54
C SER A 63 -1.23 1.28 -12.47
N GLY A 64 -1.23 -0.04 -12.42
CA GLY A 64 -1.92 -0.77 -11.36
C GLY A 64 -1.34 -0.45 -9.99
N ASN A 65 -0.01 -0.37 -9.89
CA ASN A 65 0.63 0.02 -8.63
C ASN A 65 0.34 1.48 -8.30
N GLU A 66 0.26 2.32 -9.32
CA GLU A 66 -0.07 3.73 -9.10
C GLU A 66 -1.49 3.91 -8.60
N ASP A 67 -2.42 3.07 -9.05
CA ASP A 67 -3.79 3.09 -8.54
C ASP A 67 -3.82 2.73 -7.06
N ILE A 68 -2.96 1.81 -6.63
CA ILE A 68 -2.85 1.45 -5.22
C ILE A 68 -2.37 2.64 -4.40
N ILE A 69 -1.34 3.33 -4.88
CA ILE A 69 -0.82 4.50 -4.18
C ILE A 69 -1.90 5.58 -4.12
N ASN A 70 -2.64 5.79 -5.20
CA ASN A 70 -3.72 6.78 -5.20
C ASN A 70 -4.78 6.45 -4.15
N ALA A 71 -5.16 5.18 -4.03
CA ALA A 71 -6.11 4.77 -3.01
C ALA A 71 -5.57 5.02 -1.60
N MET A 72 -4.26 4.78 -1.41
CA MET A 72 -3.63 5.03 -0.11
C MET A 72 -3.67 6.52 0.23
N THR A 73 -3.47 7.40 -0.75
CA THR A 73 -3.55 8.84 -0.50
C THR A 73 -4.96 9.26 -0.12
N GLU A 74 -5.96 8.55 -0.60
CA GLU A 74 -7.35 8.88 -0.27
C GLU A 74 -7.70 8.47 1.15
N ASN A 75 -6.94 7.58 1.76
CA ASN A 75 -7.05 7.32 3.19
C ASN A 75 -6.17 8.36 3.87
N GLN A 76 -6.68 9.56 3.98
CA GLN A 76 -5.86 10.74 4.27
C GLN A 76 -5.19 10.68 5.63
N VAL A 77 -5.89 10.19 6.63
CA VAL A 77 -5.30 10.09 7.97
C VAL A 77 -4.17 9.07 7.99
N TRP A 78 -4.42 7.90 7.40
CA TRP A 78 -3.40 6.86 7.32
C TRP A 78 -2.15 7.40 6.60
N TRP A 79 -2.37 8.05 5.46
CA TRP A 79 -1.28 8.60 4.66
C TRP A 79 -0.48 9.62 5.48
N SER A 80 -1.17 10.52 6.16
CA SER A 80 -0.51 11.55 6.96
C SER A 80 0.33 10.98 8.09
N LEU A 81 -0.12 9.86 8.65
CA LEU A 81 0.60 9.26 9.76
C LEU A 81 1.87 8.55 9.32
N TYR A 82 1.84 7.89 8.16
CA TYR A 82 2.92 6.95 7.84
C TYR A 82 3.73 7.31 6.61
N TRP A 83 3.23 8.15 5.74
CA TRP A 83 4.01 8.57 4.57
C TRP A 83 5.18 9.43 5.01
N THR A 84 6.36 9.14 4.49
CA THR A 84 7.58 9.86 4.84
C THR A 84 8.07 10.72 3.70
N SER A 85 8.18 10.15 2.51
CA SER A 85 8.68 10.90 1.37
C SER A 85 8.30 10.23 0.06
N SER A 86 8.38 11.01 -1.00
CA SER A 86 8.17 10.51 -2.37
C SER A 86 9.28 11.06 -3.23
N ALA A 87 9.68 10.27 -4.22
CA ALA A 87 10.70 10.72 -5.16
C ALA A 87 10.22 10.45 -6.57
N ARG A 88 10.81 11.13 -7.52
CA ARG A 88 10.48 10.93 -8.91
C ARG A 88 10.62 9.48 -9.29
N GLY A 89 9.81 9.04 -10.24
CA GLY A 89 9.85 7.67 -10.70
C GLY A 89 8.96 6.74 -9.91
N GLY A 90 8.10 7.31 -9.05
CA GLY A 90 7.12 6.50 -8.34
C GLY A 90 7.68 5.78 -7.13
N HIS A 91 8.60 6.41 -6.42
CA HIS A 91 9.18 5.83 -5.21
C HIS A 91 8.54 6.47 -3.98
N TYR A 92 8.08 5.63 -3.05
CA TYR A 92 7.39 6.09 -1.85
C TYR A 92 7.98 5.41 -0.64
N VAL A 93 8.15 6.16 0.44
CA VAL A 93 8.71 5.64 1.67
C VAL A 93 7.70 5.83 2.79
N PHE A 94 7.46 4.77 3.54
CA PHE A 94 6.55 4.77 4.66
C PHE A 94 7.25 4.29 5.93
N ASP A 95 6.87 4.89 7.05
CA ASP A 95 7.37 4.45 8.36
C ASP A 95 6.16 4.01 9.18
N PRO A 96 5.78 2.73 9.11
CA PRO A 96 4.55 2.27 9.76
C PRO A 96 4.64 2.25 11.28
N MET A 97 5.83 2.42 11.85
CA MET A 97 6.02 2.43 13.29
C MET A 97 6.13 3.84 13.85
N ARG A 98 6.06 4.85 12.99
CA ARG A 98 6.31 6.23 13.38
C ARG A 98 5.38 6.71 14.48
N TYR A 99 4.12 6.29 14.41
CA TYR A 99 3.13 6.70 15.39
C TYR A 99 2.53 5.49 16.06
N LYS A 100 3.42 4.59 16.51
CA LYS A 100 2.93 3.43 17.21
C LYS A 100 2.26 3.87 18.49
N ILE A 101 1.03 3.46 18.66
CA ILE A 101 0.29 3.80 19.84
C ILE A 101 0.37 2.64 20.79
N ASP A 102 0.98 2.89 21.94
CA ASP A 102 1.05 1.86 22.93
C ASP A 102 -0.09 2.11 23.87
N VAL A 103 -0.97 1.22 23.98
CA VAL A 103 -2.10 1.37 24.90
C VAL A 103 -2.14 0.23 25.86
#